data_7956898a8cf1494d673bc50d30233d71
#
_entry.id   7956898a8cf1494d673bc50d30233d71
#
_cell.length_a   1.000
_cell.length_b   1.000
_cell.length_c   1.000
_cell.angle_alpha   90.00
_cell.angle_beta   90.00
_cell.angle_gamma   90.00
#
_symmetry.space_group_name_H-M   'P 1'
#
loop_
_entity.id
_entity.type
_entity.pdbx_description
1 polymer ?
#
loop_
_entity_poly.entity_id
_entity_poly.type
_entity_poly.pdbx_seq_one_letter_code
_entity_poly.pdbx_strand_id
1 'polypeptide(L)'
;MEMEARARELVRAYRKRKGLAWMILAVGIVYLFYIVFRVLEGPAAEELGGLAMTALLFSAYVVFALFAVAAVLVKQSGGMILNRVYQEQCDPALYEACLLKLHFFLQPGWKACNLAIAQYQQGDYGRAQDTLASVPVQKLRKNLIPGYYQCLCALC
;
A
#
# COMPACT_ATOMS: atom_id res chain seq x y z
N MET A 1 -25.13 -3.11 13.32
CA MET A 1 -25.10 -1.76 12.71
C MET A 1 -23.83 -0.98 13.09
N GLU A 2 -23.43 -0.99 14.35
CA GLU A 2 -22.26 -0.26 14.87
C GLU A 2 -20.92 -0.73 14.26
N MET A 3 -20.68 -2.04 14.20
CA MET A 3 -19.48 -2.62 13.60
C MET A 3 -19.30 -2.22 12.12
N GLU A 4 -20.38 -2.22 11.35
CA GLU A 4 -20.30 -1.80 9.95
C GLU A 4 -20.03 -0.30 9.75
N ALA A 5 -20.54 0.54 10.66
CA ALA A 5 -20.24 1.97 10.65
C ALA A 5 -18.77 2.19 10.96
N ARG A 6 -18.23 1.53 11.99
CA ARG A 6 -16.81 1.57 12.37
C ARG A 6 -15.90 1.05 11.26
N ALA A 7 -16.25 -0.07 10.61
CA ALA A 7 -15.49 -0.57 9.46
C ALA A 7 -15.46 0.43 8.31
N ARG A 8 -16.57 1.11 8.01
CA ARG A 8 -16.64 2.16 6.96
C ARG A 8 -15.73 3.34 7.28
N GLU A 9 -15.69 3.77 8.54
CA GLU A 9 -14.83 4.87 8.99
C GLU A 9 -13.35 4.52 8.84
N LEU A 10 -12.91 3.35 9.30
CA LEU A 10 -11.55 2.87 9.19
C LEU A 10 -11.10 2.73 7.73
N VAL A 11 -11.97 2.18 6.87
CA VAL A 11 -11.69 2.06 5.43
C VAL A 11 -11.61 3.44 4.77
N ARG A 12 -12.43 4.41 5.18
CA ARG A 12 -12.35 5.80 4.68
C ARG A 12 -11.03 6.44 5.10
N ALA A 13 -10.61 6.30 6.35
CA ALA A 13 -9.34 6.79 6.84
C ALA A 13 -8.15 6.18 6.09
N TYR A 14 -8.18 4.87 5.84
CA TYR A 14 -7.18 4.18 5.02
C TYR A 14 -7.11 4.74 3.59
N ARG A 15 -8.28 4.86 2.91
CA ARG A 15 -8.36 5.39 1.54
C ARG A 15 -7.86 6.83 1.45
N LYS A 16 -8.20 7.66 2.45
CA LYS A 16 -7.74 9.07 2.51
C LYS A 16 -6.21 9.13 2.58
N ARG A 17 -5.57 8.33 3.44
CA ARG A 17 -4.10 8.28 3.54
C ARG A 17 -3.45 7.73 2.26
N LYS A 18 -4.04 6.69 1.67
CA LYS A 18 -3.57 6.16 0.38
C LYS A 18 -3.67 7.21 -0.73
N GLY A 19 -4.77 7.95 -0.81
CA GLY A 19 -4.94 9.05 -1.77
C GLY A 19 -3.92 10.16 -1.56
N LEU A 20 -3.68 10.55 -0.30
CA LEU A 20 -2.66 11.55 0.05
C LEU A 20 -1.26 11.10 -0.38
N ALA A 21 -0.90 9.84 -0.17
CA ALA A 21 0.39 9.30 -0.60
C ALA A 21 0.58 9.40 -2.13
N TRP A 22 -0.48 9.09 -2.90
CA TRP A 22 -0.45 9.24 -4.36
C TRP A 22 -0.34 10.70 -4.80
N MET A 23 -1.03 11.64 -4.11
CA MET A 23 -0.92 13.07 -4.40
C MET A 23 0.51 13.58 -4.14
N ILE A 24 1.12 13.20 -3.02
CA ILE A 24 2.51 13.57 -2.69
C ILE A 24 3.46 13.08 -3.79
N LEU A 25 3.30 11.82 -4.22
CA LEU A 25 4.13 11.25 -5.29
C LEU A 25 3.92 11.97 -6.62
N ALA A 26 2.67 12.26 -6.99
CA ALA A 26 2.34 13.00 -8.21
C ALA A 26 2.97 14.40 -8.23
N VAL A 27 2.90 15.14 -7.11
CA VAL A 27 3.55 16.46 -6.98
C VAL A 27 5.06 16.34 -7.16
N GLY A 28 5.69 15.30 -6.56
CA GLY A 28 7.13 15.05 -6.73
C GLY A 28 7.51 14.78 -8.18
N ILE A 29 6.70 13.99 -8.90
CA ILE A 29 6.91 13.70 -10.33
C ILE A 29 6.78 14.98 -11.18
N VAL A 30 5.71 15.76 -10.96
CA VAL A 30 5.50 17.03 -11.71
C VAL A 30 6.66 17.99 -11.46
N TYR A 31 7.11 18.10 -10.20
CA TYR A 31 8.26 18.94 -9.84
C TYR A 31 9.54 18.47 -10.58
N LEU A 32 9.82 17.17 -10.58
CA LEU A 32 10.98 16.62 -11.28
C LEU A 32 10.92 16.93 -12.78
N PHE A 33 9.78 16.70 -13.43
CA PHE A 33 9.60 17.03 -14.85
C PHE A 33 9.77 18.52 -15.12
N TYR A 34 9.24 19.39 -14.28
CA TYR A 34 9.38 20.83 -14.40
C TYR A 34 10.86 21.26 -14.37
N ILE A 35 11.64 20.74 -13.43
CA ILE A 35 13.08 21.08 -13.34
C ILE A 35 13.86 20.56 -14.56
N VAL A 36 13.62 19.28 -14.94
CA VAL A 36 14.27 18.69 -16.13
C VAL A 36 13.94 19.50 -17.38
N PHE A 37 12.68 19.88 -17.57
CA PHE A 37 12.26 20.68 -18.72
C PHE A 37 12.94 22.06 -18.74
N ARG A 38 12.98 22.74 -17.58
CA ARG A 38 13.66 24.05 -17.44
C ARG A 38 15.15 23.98 -17.70
N VAL A 39 15.79 22.87 -17.33
CA VAL A 39 17.22 22.65 -17.57
C VAL A 39 17.50 22.37 -19.05
N LEU A 40 16.63 21.61 -19.72
CA LEU A 40 16.85 21.22 -21.12
C LEU A 40 16.48 22.30 -22.13
N GLU A 41 15.44 23.11 -21.87
CA GLU A 41 14.94 24.11 -22.84
C GLU A 41 15.17 25.56 -22.42
N GLY A 42 15.73 25.81 -21.23
CA GLY A 42 15.94 27.15 -20.73
C GLY A 42 17.25 27.77 -21.23
N PRO A 43 17.32 29.11 -21.34
CA PRO A 43 18.57 29.82 -21.63
C PRO A 43 19.68 29.52 -20.63
N ALA A 44 19.32 28.99 -19.46
CA ALA A 44 20.26 28.52 -18.46
C ALA A 44 21.15 27.35 -18.94
N ALA A 45 20.76 26.62 -19.99
CA ALA A 45 21.55 25.53 -20.55
C ALA A 45 22.83 26.04 -21.21
N GLU A 46 22.80 27.26 -21.76
CA GLU A 46 23.97 27.88 -22.41
C GLU A 46 24.85 28.65 -21.42
N GLU A 47 24.27 29.24 -20.37
CA GLU A 47 24.97 30.07 -19.40
C GLU A 47 25.53 29.28 -18.19
N LEU A 48 24.87 28.18 -17.81
CA LEU A 48 25.35 27.35 -16.70
C LEU A 48 26.44 26.39 -17.18
N GLY A 49 27.65 26.55 -16.62
CA GLY A 49 28.73 25.56 -16.82
C GLY A 49 28.25 24.15 -16.37
N GLY A 50 28.80 23.11 -17.01
CA GLY A 50 28.36 21.73 -16.81
C GLY A 50 28.25 21.27 -15.33
N LEU A 51 29.06 21.86 -14.45
CA LEU A 51 29.04 21.58 -12.99
C LEU A 51 27.77 22.12 -12.30
N ALA A 52 27.32 23.31 -12.66
CA ALA A 52 26.09 23.89 -12.08
C ALA A 52 24.85 23.16 -12.57
N MET A 53 24.83 22.70 -13.82
CA MET A 53 23.75 21.91 -14.40
C MET A 53 23.63 20.54 -13.70
N THR A 54 24.76 19.84 -13.47
CA THR A 54 24.76 18.58 -12.74
C THR A 54 24.30 18.74 -11.29
N ALA A 55 24.71 19.81 -10.61
CA ALA A 55 24.28 20.11 -9.24
C ALA A 55 22.77 20.38 -9.17
N LEU A 56 22.19 21.07 -10.15
CA LEU A 56 20.76 21.35 -10.21
C LEU A 56 19.94 20.07 -10.44
N LEU A 57 20.37 19.20 -11.36
CA LEU A 57 19.72 17.91 -11.60
C LEU A 57 19.82 16.99 -10.38
N PHE A 58 20.99 16.97 -9.71
CA PHE A 58 21.17 16.20 -8.50
C PHE A 58 20.25 16.70 -7.37
N SER A 59 20.13 18.02 -7.18
CA SER A 59 19.21 18.60 -6.19
C SER A 59 17.75 18.24 -6.47
N ALA A 60 17.33 18.26 -7.73
CA ALA A 60 15.98 17.85 -8.14
C ALA A 60 15.71 16.36 -7.83
N TYR A 61 16.70 15.50 -8.06
CA TYR A 61 16.61 14.09 -7.71
C TYR A 61 16.49 13.88 -6.21
N VAL A 62 17.28 14.59 -5.39
CA VAL A 62 17.20 14.52 -3.93
C VAL A 62 15.80 14.94 -3.42
N VAL A 63 15.28 16.05 -3.94
CA VAL A 63 13.94 16.52 -3.59
C VAL A 63 12.88 15.49 -3.99
N PHE A 64 12.96 14.91 -5.19
CA PHE A 64 12.05 13.83 -5.59
C PHE A 64 12.14 12.61 -4.67
N ALA A 65 13.35 12.20 -4.27
CA ALA A 65 13.55 11.10 -3.33
C ALA A 65 12.86 11.38 -1.98
N LEU A 66 12.92 12.62 -1.48
CA LEU A 66 12.21 13.03 -0.26
C LEU A 66 10.68 12.91 -0.41
N PHE A 67 10.10 13.31 -1.56
CA PHE A 67 8.68 13.11 -1.85
C PHE A 67 8.32 11.62 -1.89
N ALA A 68 9.14 10.80 -2.50
CA ALA A 68 8.94 9.35 -2.55
C ALA A 68 8.96 8.72 -1.15
N VAL A 69 9.93 9.08 -0.31
CA VAL A 69 10.00 8.62 1.09
C VAL A 69 8.78 9.07 1.87
N ALA A 70 8.38 10.34 1.77
CA ALA A 70 7.19 10.86 2.42
C ALA A 70 5.92 10.10 1.99
N ALA A 71 5.76 9.81 0.70
CA ALA A 71 4.64 9.04 0.16
C ALA A 71 4.62 7.61 0.74
N VAL A 72 5.78 6.95 0.85
CA VAL A 72 5.91 5.62 1.45
C VAL A 72 5.51 5.65 2.94
N LEU A 73 5.99 6.63 3.71
CA LEU A 73 5.66 6.76 5.13
C LEU A 73 4.15 6.99 5.34
N VAL A 74 3.52 7.85 4.53
CA VAL A 74 2.07 8.08 4.58
C VAL A 74 1.30 6.81 4.20
N LYS A 75 1.74 6.07 3.19
CA LYS A 75 1.14 4.79 2.80
C LYS A 75 1.25 3.75 3.93
N GLN A 76 2.43 3.62 4.55
CA GLN A 76 2.65 2.71 5.68
C GLN A 76 1.76 3.07 6.88
N SER A 77 1.63 4.36 7.20
CA SER A 77 0.73 4.82 8.27
C SER A 77 -0.73 4.44 8.01
N GLY A 78 -1.15 4.36 6.75
CA GLY A 78 -2.46 3.81 6.36
C GLY A 78 -2.59 2.32 6.71
N GLY A 79 -1.58 1.51 6.38
CA GLY A 79 -1.53 0.09 6.71
C GLY A 79 -1.58 -0.19 8.22
N MET A 80 -0.93 0.67 9.02
CA MET A 80 -0.95 0.54 10.48
C MET A 80 -2.38 0.67 11.07
N ILE A 81 -3.30 1.38 10.43
CA ILE A 81 -4.70 1.46 10.90
C ILE A 81 -5.35 0.08 10.91
N LEU A 82 -5.18 -0.69 9.84
CA LEU A 82 -5.73 -2.05 9.74
C LEU A 82 -5.00 -3.02 10.67
N ASN A 83 -3.66 -2.89 10.74
CA ASN A 83 -2.83 -3.72 11.60
C ASN A 83 -3.16 -3.51 13.08
N ARG A 84 -3.49 -2.28 13.48
CA ARG A 84 -3.91 -1.93 14.83
C ARG A 84 -5.24 -2.62 15.22
N VAL A 85 -6.21 -2.69 14.31
CA VAL A 85 -7.47 -3.42 14.55
C VAL A 85 -7.18 -4.89 14.80
N TYR A 86 -6.27 -5.47 14.02
CA TYR A 86 -5.92 -6.87 14.13
C TYR A 86 -5.09 -7.19 15.37
N GLN A 87 -4.00 -6.43 15.61
CA GLN A 87 -3.03 -6.74 16.66
C GLN A 87 -3.35 -6.15 18.03
N GLU A 88 -3.88 -4.92 18.07
CA GLU A 88 -4.12 -4.22 19.35
C GLU A 88 -5.54 -4.45 19.87
N GLN A 89 -6.53 -4.47 18.97
CA GLN A 89 -7.94 -4.64 19.37
C GLN A 89 -8.37 -6.11 19.40
N CYS A 90 -7.61 -7.01 18.79
CA CYS A 90 -7.92 -8.43 18.69
C CYS A 90 -9.38 -8.68 18.24
N ASP A 91 -9.87 -7.87 17.28
CA ASP A 91 -11.22 -7.94 16.75
C ASP A 91 -11.19 -8.49 15.31
N PRO A 92 -11.19 -9.83 15.13
CA PRO A 92 -11.11 -10.45 13.82
C PRO A 92 -12.36 -10.18 12.96
N ALA A 93 -13.53 -9.98 13.59
CA ALA A 93 -14.76 -9.68 12.86
C ALA A 93 -14.74 -8.28 12.25
N LEU A 94 -14.28 -7.29 13.00
CA LEU A 94 -14.08 -5.92 12.47
C LEU A 94 -13.01 -5.91 11.39
N TYR A 95 -11.92 -6.66 11.57
CA TYR A 95 -10.84 -6.77 10.57
C TYR A 95 -11.35 -7.40 9.28
N GLU A 96 -12.11 -8.49 9.33
CA GLU A 96 -12.79 -9.11 8.18
C GLU A 96 -13.68 -8.09 7.45
N ALA A 97 -14.54 -7.39 8.19
CA ALA A 97 -15.43 -6.38 7.62
C ALA A 97 -14.66 -5.24 6.90
N CYS A 98 -13.49 -4.84 7.41
CA CYS A 98 -12.61 -3.88 6.76
C CYS A 98 -12.01 -4.45 5.46
N LEU A 99 -11.51 -5.69 5.49
CA LEU A 99 -10.89 -6.35 4.33
C LEU A 99 -11.89 -6.56 3.19
N LEU A 100 -13.14 -6.91 3.50
CA LEU A 100 -14.20 -7.08 2.49
C LEU A 100 -14.48 -5.78 1.73
N LYS A 101 -14.44 -4.63 2.43
CA LYS A 101 -14.70 -3.30 1.84
C LYS A 101 -13.48 -2.71 1.10
N LEU A 102 -12.30 -3.32 1.22
CA LEU A 102 -11.10 -2.88 0.55
C LEU A 102 -10.88 -3.63 -0.76
N HIS A 103 -10.63 -2.86 -1.82
CA HIS A 103 -10.21 -3.40 -3.12
C HIS A 103 -8.68 -3.38 -3.23
N PHE A 104 -8.07 -4.55 -3.21
CA PHE A 104 -6.63 -4.73 -3.43
C PHE A 104 -6.39 -5.23 -4.86
N PHE A 105 -6.34 -4.30 -5.82
CA PHE A 105 -6.16 -4.62 -7.24
C PHE A 105 -4.86 -5.39 -7.53
N LEU A 106 -3.80 -5.10 -6.77
CA LEU A 106 -2.47 -5.62 -7.06
C LEU A 106 -2.08 -6.86 -6.24
N GLN A 107 -2.87 -7.21 -5.20
CA GLN A 107 -2.52 -8.30 -4.29
C GLN A 107 -3.75 -9.10 -3.84
N PRO A 108 -4.46 -9.77 -4.77
CA PRO A 108 -5.65 -10.55 -4.41
C PRO A 108 -5.33 -11.70 -3.43
N GLY A 109 -4.17 -12.34 -3.58
CA GLY A 109 -3.71 -13.40 -2.69
C GLY A 109 -3.45 -12.91 -1.26
N TRP A 110 -2.85 -11.72 -1.10
CA TRP A 110 -2.64 -11.12 0.21
C TRP A 110 -3.98 -10.85 0.93
N LYS A 111 -4.97 -10.32 0.21
CA LYS A 111 -6.31 -10.10 0.76
C LYS A 111 -6.94 -11.39 1.23
N ALA A 112 -6.90 -12.43 0.40
CA ALA A 112 -7.51 -13.73 0.70
C ALA A 112 -6.84 -14.40 1.92
N CYS A 113 -5.51 -14.38 2.01
CA CYS A 113 -4.80 -14.92 3.17
C CYS A 113 -5.19 -14.19 4.48
N ASN A 114 -5.23 -12.85 4.47
CA ASN A 114 -5.63 -12.10 5.66
C ASN A 114 -7.11 -12.30 6.02
N LEU A 115 -7.97 -12.47 5.01
CA LEU A 115 -9.38 -12.79 5.22
C LEU A 115 -9.53 -14.17 5.84
N ALA A 116 -8.82 -15.18 5.34
CA ALA A 116 -8.83 -16.53 5.90
C ALA A 116 -8.32 -16.56 7.35
N ILE A 117 -7.28 -15.78 7.68
CA ILE A 117 -6.80 -15.64 9.07
C ILE A 117 -7.92 -15.08 9.98
N ALA A 118 -8.59 -14.01 9.53
CA ALA A 118 -9.66 -13.43 10.31
C ALA A 118 -10.80 -14.42 10.56
N GLN A 119 -11.17 -15.19 9.53
CA GLN A 119 -12.18 -16.24 9.61
C GLN A 119 -11.74 -17.39 10.53
N TYR A 120 -10.49 -17.84 10.40
CA TYR A 120 -9.91 -18.87 11.28
C TYR A 120 -9.96 -18.45 12.75
N GLN A 121 -9.60 -17.20 13.06
CA GLN A 121 -9.63 -16.67 14.42
C GLN A 121 -11.06 -16.51 14.99
N GLN A 122 -12.05 -16.39 14.12
CA GLN A 122 -13.47 -16.43 14.51
C GLN A 122 -13.98 -17.86 14.75
N GLY A 123 -13.16 -18.89 14.48
CA GLY A 123 -13.54 -20.30 14.55
C GLY A 123 -14.29 -20.81 13.31
N ASP A 124 -14.37 -20.00 12.25
CA ASP A 124 -15.06 -20.37 11.01
C ASP A 124 -14.06 -21.01 10.02
N TYR A 125 -13.61 -22.21 10.36
CA TYR A 125 -12.58 -22.95 9.62
C TYR A 125 -13.01 -23.29 8.19
N GLY A 126 -14.31 -23.62 8.01
CA GLY A 126 -14.85 -23.93 6.68
C GLY A 126 -14.74 -22.75 5.72
N ARG A 127 -15.19 -21.55 6.15
CA ARG A 127 -15.05 -20.34 5.33
C ARG A 127 -13.60 -19.96 5.10
N ALA A 128 -12.72 -20.15 6.07
CA ALA A 128 -11.29 -19.90 5.92
C ALA A 128 -10.69 -20.80 4.83
N GLN A 129 -11.04 -22.09 4.84
CA GLN A 129 -10.59 -23.05 3.82
C GLN A 129 -11.12 -22.70 2.42
N ASP A 130 -12.40 -22.37 2.28
CA ASP A 130 -13.01 -21.95 1.02
C ASP A 130 -12.34 -20.67 0.47
N THR A 131 -12.06 -19.73 1.36
CA THR A 131 -11.37 -18.49 1.00
C THR A 131 -9.96 -18.76 0.46
N LEU A 132 -9.21 -19.67 1.09
CA LEU A 132 -7.88 -20.08 0.61
C LEU A 132 -7.96 -20.84 -0.71
N ALA A 133 -8.92 -21.76 -0.85
CA ALA A 133 -9.11 -22.53 -2.08
C ALA A 133 -9.44 -21.65 -3.30
N SER A 134 -10.06 -20.49 -3.07
CA SER A 134 -10.36 -19.51 -4.13
C SER A 134 -9.13 -18.82 -4.73
N VAL A 135 -7.96 -18.93 -4.08
CA VAL A 135 -6.74 -18.25 -4.51
C VAL A 135 -5.98 -19.09 -5.54
N PRO A 136 -5.74 -18.59 -6.76
CA PRO A 136 -4.94 -19.30 -7.73
C PRO A 136 -3.48 -19.33 -7.29
N VAL A 137 -3.02 -20.49 -6.82
CA VAL A 137 -1.65 -20.73 -6.27
C VAL A 137 -0.55 -20.26 -7.22
N GLN A 138 -0.80 -20.33 -8.54
CA GLN A 138 0.14 -19.88 -9.56
C GLN A 138 0.43 -18.37 -9.51
N LYS A 139 -0.50 -17.55 -9.03
CA LYS A 139 -0.32 -16.10 -8.86
C LYS A 139 0.44 -15.74 -7.58
N LEU A 140 0.58 -16.67 -6.64
CA LEU A 140 1.31 -16.50 -5.39
C LEU A 140 2.84 -16.69 -5.54
N ARG A 141 3.29 -17.26 -6.67
CA ARG A 141 4.69 -17.70 -6.88
C ARG A 141 5.76 -16.60 -6.82
N LYS A 142 5.41 -15.33 -6.85
CA LYS A 142 6.40 -14.23 -6.93
C LYS A 142 6.71 -13.52 -5.61
N ASN A 143 6.03 -13.84 -4.50
CA ASN A 143 6.20 -13.14 -3.21
C ASN A 143 6.38 -14.15 -2.06
N LEU A 144 6.79 -13.67 -0.89
CA LEU A 144 6.87 -14.41 0.40
C LEU A 144 5.57 -15.08 0.85
N ILE A 145 4.49 -14.89 0.10
CA ILE A 145 3.13 -15.39 0.34
C ILE A 145 2.99 -16.92 0.17
N PRO A 146 3.73 -17.64 -0.73
CA PRO A 146 3.53 -19.08 -0.90
C PRO A 146 3.74 -19.90 0.37
N GLY A 147 4.79 -19.61 1.15
CA GLY A 147 5.05 -20.31 2.41
C GLY A 147 3.98 -20.02 3.47
N TYR A 148 3.58 -18.76 3.56
CA TYR A 148 2.52 -18.34 4.46
C TYR A 148 1.16 -18.95 4.10
N TYR A 149 0.84 -19.01 2.81
CA TYR A 149 -0.35 -19.69 2.29
C TYR A 149 -0.33 -21.20 2.63
N GLN A 150 0.80 -21.88 2.43
CA GLN A 150 0.95 -23.30 2.76
C GLN A 150 0.77 -23.56 4.25
N CYS A 151 1.33 -22.69 5.12
CA CYS A 151 1.12 -22.79 6.56
C CYS A 151 -0.36 -22.63 6.94
N LEU A 152 -1.08 -21.68 6.33
CA LEU A 152 -2.49 -21.49 6.57
C LEU A 152 -3.34 -22.68 6.10
N CYS A 153 -3.05 -23.25 4.93
CA CYS A 153 -3.73 -24.44 4.44
C CYS A 153 -3.48 -25.68 5.33
N ALA A 154 -2.34 -25.74 6.01
CA ALA A 154 -2.03 -26.81 6.95
C ALA A 154 -2.72 -26.65 8.31
N LEU A 155 -3.13 -25.43 8.66
CA LEU A 155 -3.83 -25.11 9.91
C LEU A 155 -5.37 -25.22 9.79
N CYS A 156 -5.92 -25.10 8.60
CA CYS A 156 -7.35 -25.29 8.28
C CYS A 156 -7.66 -26.70 7.87
#